data_83388587be0dc3d62f972eb1d3c2b5bc
#
_entry.id   83388587be0dc3d62f972eb1d3c2b5bc
#
_cell.length_a   1.000
_cell.length_b   1.000
_cell.length_c   1.000
_cell.angle_alpha   90.00
_cell.angle_beta   90.00
_cell.angle_gamma   90.00
#
_symmetry.space_group_name_H-M   'P 1'
#
loop_
_entity.id
_entity.type
_entity.pdbx_description
1 polymer ?
#
loop_
_entity_poly.entity_id
_entity_poly.type
_entity_poly.pdbx_seq_one_letter_code
_entity_poly.pdbx_strand_id
1 'polypeptide(L)'
;KLCGKFHISGLPVVDKDNKLVGIITNRDMRFIASEDYDTLKVKDVMTKENLVTGPSNISKDDAHRLLAQHKVEKLPLVDAQGHLTGLITVKDFVKTEQYPDATKDEQGRLRVAAGVGFLGDAWQRASALMEAGVDVLVVDTANGEARLALDMISRLKHDSAFDGVQIIGGNVGTRSGAQAMIEAGADAVKVGIGPGSICTTRIVAGVGVP
;
A
#
# COMPACT_ATOMS: atom_id res chain seq x y z
N LYS A 1 -6.58 20.47 -6.02
CA LYS A 1 -5.13 20.10 -5.84
C LYS A 1 -4.99 18.73 -5.14
N LEU A 2 -5.59 18.48 -3.95
CA LEU A 2 -5.48 17.17 -3.24
C LEU A 2 -6.00 15.99 -4.07
N CYS A 3 -7.18 16.10 -4.67
CA CYS A 3 -7.74 15.03 -5.49
C CYS A 3 -6.84 14.64 -6.67
N GLY A 4 -6.21 15.63 -7.33
CA GLY A 4 -5.24 15.37 -8.39
C GLY A 4 -3.93 14.77 -7.88
N LYS A 5 -3.41 15.28 -6.76
CA LYS A 5 -2.16 14.78 -6.16
C LYS A 5 -2.27 13.31 -5.72
N PHE A 6 -3.39 12.92 -5.15
CA PHE A 6 -3.60 11.57 -4.61
C PHE A 6 -4.46 10.67 -5.51
N HIS A 7 -4.81 11.14 -6.72
CA HIS A 7 -5.66 10.40 -7.68
C HIS A 7 -6.99 9.90 -7.07
N ILE A 8 -7.60 10.71 -6.20
CA ILE A 8 -8.86 10.41 -5.53
C ILE A 8 -9.99 11.27 -6.09
N SER A 9 -11.21 10.74 -6.07
CA SER A 9 -12.38 11.36 -6.70
C SER A 9 -13.32 12.06 -5.72
N GLY A 10 -12.96 12.15 -4.45
CA GLY A 10 -13.72 12.86 -3.43
C GLY A 10 -13.21 12.63 -2.03
N LEU A 11 -13.61 13.50 -1.13
CA LEU A 11 -13.13 13.59 0.25
C LEU A 11 -14.32 13.86 1.17
N PRO A 12 -14.50 13.12 2.28
CA PRO A 12 -15.33 13.57 3.37
C PRO A 12 -14.74 14.83 3.99
N VAL A 13 -15.59 15.73 4.44
CA VAL A 13 -15.21 17.00 5.07
C VAL A 13 -15.67 16.95 6.53
N VAL A 14 -14.76 17.24 7.43
CA VAL A 14 -15.01 17.25 8.88
C VAL A 14 -14.77 18.63 9.46
N ASP A 15 -15.36 18.89 10.61
CA ASP A 15 -15.06 20.06 11.42
C ASP A 15 -13.80 19.83 12.30
N LYS A 16 -13.51 20.79 13.19
CA LYS A 16 -12.37 20.72 14.12
C LYS A 16 -12.46 19.58 15.12
N ASP A 17 -13.67 19.08 15.38
CA ASP A 17 -13.95 18.00 16.31
C ASP A 17 -14.09 16.64 15.59
N ASN A 18 -13.63 16.55 14.33
CA ASN A 18 -13.71 15.38 13.46
C ASN A 18 -15.16 14.92 13.13
N LYS A 19 -16.17 15.75 13.32
CA LYS A 19 -17.54 15.43 12.91
C LYS A 19 -17.72 15.64 11.42
N LEU A 20 -18.41 14.71 10.77
CA LEU A 20 -18.73 14.79 9.35
C LEU A 20 -19.68 15.96 9.09
N VAL A 21 -19.26 16.93 8.27
CA VAL A 21 -20.05 18.11 7.91
C VAL A 21 -20.40 18.17 6.41
N GLY A 22 -19.80 17.30 5.60
CA GLY A 22 -20.07 17.24 4.18
C GLY A 22 -19.20 16.24 3.44
N ILE A 23 -19.40 16.17 2.14
CA ILE A 23 -18.55 15.44 1.21
C ILE A 23 -18.32 16.30 -0.03
N ILE A 24 -17.09 16.33 -0.53
CA ILE A 24 -16.76 16.99 -1.80
C ILE A 24 -16.24 15.94 -2.78
N THR A 25 -16.78 15.94 -3.99
CA THR A 25 -16.44 14.99 -5.05
C THR A 25 -16.07 15.70 -6.34
N ASN A 26 -15.51 14.96 -7.30
CA ASN A 26 -15.28 15.50 -8.65
C ASN A 26 -16.58 16.00 -9.32
N ARG A 27 -17.75 15.46 -8.92
CA ARG A 27 -19.05 15.92 -9.42
C ARG A 27 -19.34 17.33 -8.94
N ASP A 28 -19.11 17.64 -7.67
CA ASP A 28 -19.32 18.95 -7.08
C ASP A 28 -18.39 20.00 -7.69
N MET A 29 -17.17 19.58 -8.02
CA MET A 29 -16.13 20.47 -8.59
C MET A 29 -16.25 20.67 -10.11
N ARG A 30 -17.04 19.85 -10.82
CA ARG A 30 -17.07 19.83 -12.30
C ARG A 30 -17.54 21.14 -12.92
N PHE A 31 -18.38 21.86 -12.23
CA PHE A 31 -19.03 23.08 -12.72
C PHE A 31 -18.39 24.37 -12.18
N ILE A 32 -17.29 24.26 -11.42
CA ILE A 32 -16.57 25.40 -10.90
C ILE A 32 -15.65 25.93 -12.02
N ALA A 33 -15.76 27.22 -12.34
CA ALA A 33 -14.86 27.86 -13.28
C ALA A 33 -13.42 27.90 -12.74
N SER A 34 -12.42 27.79 -13.62
CA SER A 34 -11.02 27.72 -13.20
C SER A 34 -10.57 28.96 -12.41
N GLU A 35 -11.13 30.10 -12.69
CA GLU A 35 -10.90 31.38 -12.01
C GLU A 35 -11.43 31.43 -10.57
N ASP A 36 -12.44 30.61 -10.27
CA ASP A 36 -13.06 30.56 -8.94
C ASP A 36 -12.36 29.59 -7.97
N TYR A 37 -11.44 28.74 -8.46
CA TYR A 37 -10.77 27.73 -7.61
C TYR A 37 -9.97 28.32 -6.45
N ASP A 38 -9.50 29.53 -6.54
CA ASP A 38 -8.71 30.19 -5.49
C ASP A 38 -9.57 31.06 -4.55
N THR A 39 -10.84 31.29 -4.90
CA THR A 39 -11.77 32.14 -4.13
C THR A 39 -12.83 31.33 -3.39
N LEU A 40 -13.35 30.26 -3.99
CA LEU A 40 -14.38 29.39 -3.38
C LEU A 40 -13.79 28.52 -2.28
N LYS A 41 -14.51 28.43 -1.17
CA LYS A 41 -14.17 27.51 -0.06
C LYS A 41 -14.88 26.19 -0.25
N VAL A 42 -14.26 25.11 0.24
CA VAL A 42 -14.84 23.74 0.21
C VAL A 42 -16.27 23.73 0.73
N LYS A 43 -16.54 24.44 1.83
CA LYS A 43 -17.90 24.54 2.43
C LYS A 43 -18.97 25.13 1.52
N ASP A 44 -18.60 25.88 0.49
CA ASP A 44 -19.54 26.54 -0.40
C ASP A 44 -19.98 25.66 -1.56
N VAL A 45 -19.19 24.60 -1.84
CA VAL A 45 -19.41 23.68 -2.98
C VAL A 45 -19.66 22.24 -2.59
N MET A 46 -19.30 21.83 -1.37
CA MET A 46 -19.51 20.46 -0.89
C MET A 46 -20.98 20.14 -0.70
N THR A 47 -21.37 18.89 -0.88
CA THR A 47 -22.68 18.38 -0.47
C THR A 47 -22.74 18.31 1.06
N LYS A 48 -23.75 18.96 1.67
CA LYS A 48 -23.97 19.06 3.12
C LYS A 48 -25.25 18.38 3.58
N GLU A 49 -26.28 18.42 2.74
CA GLU A 49 -27.61 17.92 3.06
C GLU A 49 -27.78 16.49 2.57
N ASN A 50 -28.62 15.74 3.28
CA ASN A 50 -28.95 14.36 2.96
C ASN A 50 -27.70 13.45 2.78
N LEU A 51 -26.68 13.66 3.62
CA LEU A 51 -25.48 12.83 3.61
C LEU A 51 -25.86 11.38 3.93
N VAL A 52 -25.52 10.47 3.02
CA VAL A 52 -25.66 9.04 3.25
C VAL A 52 -24.41 8.57 4.00
N THR A 53 -24.61 8.03 5.20
CA THR A 53 -23.54 7.52 6.06
C THR A 53 -23.82 6.11 6.51
N GLY A 54 -22.78 5.38 6.91
CA GLY A 54 -22.88 4.07 7.56
C GLY A 54 -22.27 4.09 8.96
N PRO A 55 -22.67 3.20 9.86
CA PRO A 55 -21.99 3.03 11.15
C PRO A 55 -20.60 2.44 10.95
N SER A 56 -19.68 2.69 11.91
CA SER A 56 -18.27 2.26 11.83
C SER A 56 -18.10 0.75 11.66
N ASN A 57 -19.05 -0.05 12.14
CA ASN A 57 -19.05 -1.51 12.08
C ASN A 57 -19.98 -2.10 11.02
N ILE A 58 -20.33 -1.32 10.01
CA ILE A 58 -21.24 -1.76 8.94
C ILE A 58 -20.68 -3.00 8.22
N SER A 59 -21.55 -3.97 7.91
CA SER A 59 -21.16 -5.10 7.07
C SER A 59 -20.92 -4.66 5.62
N LYS A 60 -20.09 -5.44 4.89
CA LYS A 60 -19.84 -5.16 3.46
C LYS A 60 -21.15 -5.17 2.65
N ASP A 61 -22.03 -6.13 2.91
CA ASP A 61 -23.29 -6.28 2.20
C ASP A 61 -24.25 -5.11 2.47
N ASP A 62 -24.32 -4.64 3.72
CA ASP A 62 -25.11 -3.48 4.07
C ASP A 62 -24.57 -2.19 3.46
N ALA A 63 -23.24 -2.03 3.47
CA ALA A 63 -22.60 -0.90 2.81
C ALA A 63 -22.89 -0.89 1.30
N HIS A 64 -22.78 -2.04 0.64
CA HIS A 64 -23.10 -2.17 -0.77
C HIS A 64 -24.59 -1.83 -1.06
N ARG A 65 -25.50 -2.33 -0.20
CA ARG A 65 -26.94 -1.99 -0.32
C ARG A 65 -27.19 -0.49 -0.18
N LEU A 66 -26.58 0.18 0.79
CA LEU A 66 -26.72 1.63 0.98
C LEU A 66 -26.20 2.42 -0.23
N LEU A 67 -25.02 2.05 -0.74
CA LEU A 67 -24.45 2.68 -1.94
C LEU A 67 -25.39 2.54 -3.14
N ALA A 68 -25.93 1.34 -3.38
CA ALA A 68 -26.84 1.05 -4.49
C ALA A 68 -28.20 1.75 -4.31
N GLN A 69 -28.80 1.68 -3.14
CA GLN A 69 -30.10 2.29 -2.84
C GLN A 69 -30.10 3.81 -3.03
N HIS A 70 -29.03 4.47 -2.56
CA HIS A 70 -28.91 5.92 -2.64
C HIS A 70 -28.17 6.40 -3.90
N LYS A 71 -27.70 5.47 -4.75
CA LYS A 71 -26.94 5.75 -5.98
C LYS A 71 -25.72 6.65 -5.74
N VAL A 72 -25.04 6.44 -4.62
CA VAL A 72 -23.81 7.14 -4.25
C VAL A 72 -22.58 6.24 -4.40
N GLU A 73 -21.45 6.82 -4.72
CA GLU A 73 -20.20 6.07 -4.93
C GLU A 73 -19.34 5.97 -3.68
N LYS A 74 -19.66 6.74 -2.65
CA LYS A 74 -18.88 6.89 -1.42
C LYS A 74 -19.80 6.92 -0.22
N LEU A 75 -19.46 6.11 0.77
CA LEU A 75 -20.19 5.99 2.03
C LEU A 75 -19.24 6.35 3.18
N PRO A 76 -19.30 7.59 3.71
CA PRO A 76 -18.60 7.92 4.94
C PRO A 76 -19.11 7.07 6.10
N LEU A 77 -18.21 6.56 6.91
CA LEU A 77 -18.53 5.82 8.13
C LEU A 77 -18.38 6.75 9.33
N VAL A 78 -19.37 6.72 10.21
CA VAL A 78 -19.37 7.56 11.41
C VAL A 78 -19.67 6.74 12.66
N ASP A 79 -19.15 7.22 13.80
CA ASP A 79 -19.52 6.69 15.11
C ASP A 79 -20.89 7.24 15.57
N ALA A 80 -21.31 6.83 16.78
CA ALA A 80 -22.59 7.26 17.37
C ALA A 80 -22.65 8.77 17.65
N GLN A 81 -21.52 9.45 17.71
CA GLN A 81 -21.39 10.89 17.92
C GLN A 81 -21.24 11.68 16.61
N GLY A 82 -21.18 10.98 15.46
CA GLY A 82 -21.04 11.57 14.14
C GLY A 82 -19.61 11.87 13.71
N HIS A 83 -18.59 11.36 14.44
CA HIS A 83 -17.20 11.52 14.03
C HIS A 83 -16.87 10.57 12.87
N LEU A 84 -16.09 11.06 11.91
CA LEU A 84 -15.67 10.27 10.77
C LEU A 84 -14.68 9.18 11.22
N THR A 85 -15.00 7.92 10.92
CA THR A 85 -14.18 6.75 11.27
C THR A 85 -13.63 6.02 10.04
N GLY A 86 -14.21 6.26 8.86
CA GLY A 86 -13.78 5.61 7.63
C GLY A 86 -14.53 6.07 6.40
N LEU A 87 -14.19 5.48 5.26
CA LEU A 87 -14.84 5.71 3.99
C LEU A 87 -14.85 4.41 3.18
N ILE A 88 -16.03 3.98 2.76
CA ILE A 88 -16.20 2.86 1.81
C ILE A 88 -16.60 3.43 0.45
N THR A 89 -16.05 2.87 -0.62
CA THR A 89 -16.38 3.28 -1.98
C THR A 89 -16.80 2.08 -2.84
N VAL A 90 -17.54 2.32 -3.93
CA VAL A 90 -17.88 1.28 -4.91
C VAL A 90 -16.64 0.60 -5.46
N LYS A 91 -15.53 1.32 -5.60
CA LYS A 91 -14.25 0.74 -6.09
C LYS A 91 -13.70 -0.34 -5.17
N ASP A 92 -13.97 -0.29 -3.87
CA ASP A 92 -13.48 -1.29 -2.92
C ASP A 92 -14.16 -2.65 -3.16
N PHE A 93 -15.45 -2.64 -3.52
CA PHE A 93 -16.18 -3.85 -3.91
C PHE A 93 -15.68 -4.41 -5.24
N VAL A 94 -15.61 -3.57 -6.28
CA VAL A 94 -15.14 -3.98 -7.61
C VAL A 94 -13.73 -4.57 -7.52
N LYS A 95 -12.82 -3.97 -6.77
CA LYS A 95 -11.47 -4.50 -6.59
C LYS A 95 -11.43 -5.81 -5.82
N THR A 96 -12.31 -5.98 -4.83
CA THR A 96 -12.39 -7.25 -4.08
C THR A 96 -12.88 -8.40 -4.98
N GLU A 97 -13.82 -8.13 -5.87
CA GLU A 97 -14.29 -9.11 -6.86
C GLU A 97 -13.24 -9.42 -7.93
N GLN A 98 -12.54 -8.41 -8.43
CA GLN A 98 -11.50 -8.56 -9.45
C GLN A 98 -10.24 -9.25 -8.93
N TYR A 99 -9.92 -9.06 -7.64
CA TYR A 99 -8.70 -9.56 -7.01
C TYR A 99 -9.01 -10.27 -5.68
N PRO A 100 -9.73 -11.43 -5.74
CA PRO A 100 -10.15 -12.14 -4.52
C PRO A 100 -8.95 -12.67 -3.72
N ASP A 101 -7.86 -13.04 -4.40
CA ASP A 101 -6.65 -13.61 -3.79
C ASP A 101 -5.61 -12.54 -3.38
N ALA A 102 -5.98 -11.25 -3.38
CA ALA A 102 -5.08 -10.19 -2.95
C ALA A 102 -4.64 -10.41 -1.49
N THR A 103 -3.32 -10.44 -1.26
CA THR A 103 -2.75 -10.62 0.08
C THR A 103 -3.01 -9.39 0.94
N LYS A 104 -3.75 -9.58 2.03
CA LYS A 104 -4.18 -8.52 2.95
C LYS A 104 -3.74 -8.84 4.38
N ASP A 105 -3.60 -7.79 5.18
CA ASP A 105 -3.43 -7.89 6.62
C ASP A 105 -4.77 -8.11 7.34
N GLU A 106 -4.73 -8.23 8.66
CA GLU A 106 -5.92 -8.44 9.52
C GLU A 106 -6.92 -7.28 9.47
N GLN A 107 -6.46 -6.08 9.11
CA GLN A 107 -7.29 -4.90 8.91
C GLN A 107 -7.84 -4.79 7.48
N GLY A 108 -7.52 -5.76 6.60
CA GLY A 108 -7.96 -5.79 5.20
C GLY A 108 -7.17 -4.87 4.27
N ARG A 109 -6.00 -4.32 4.70
CA ARG A 109 -5.10 -3.53 3.87
C ARG A 109 -4.22 -4.45 3.05
N LEU A 110 -3.88 -4.04 1.82
CA LEU A 110 -2.91 -4.78 1.00
C LEU A 110 -1.55 -4.82 1.69
N ARG A 111 -0.97 -6.01 1.77
CA ARG A 111 0.43 -6.15 2.17
C ARG A 111 1.35 -5.67 1.06
N VAL A 112 2.41 -4.96 1.44
CA VAL A 112 3.36 -4.37 0.52
C VAL A 112 4.78 -4.86 0.79
N ALA A 113 5.50 -5.15 -0.30
CA ALA A 113 6.91 -5.48 -0.25
C ALA A 113 7.73 -4.37 -0.93
N ALA A 114 8.90 -4.07 -0.37
CA ALA A 114 9.78 -3.06 -0.94
C ALA A 114 11.22 -3.57 -1.06
N GLY A 115 11.83 -3.31 -2.22
CA GLY A 115 13.22 -3.63 -2.49
C GLY A 115 14.19 -2.73 -1.72
N VAL A 116 15.16 -3.37 -1.10
CA VAL A 116 16.32 -2.72 -0.51
C VAL A 116 17.59 -3.34 -1.11
N GLY A 117 18.65 -2.55 -1.17
CA GLY A 117 19.95 -3.08 -1.52
C GLY A 117 20.69 -3.68 -0.31
N PHE A 118 21.99 -3.81 -0.45
CA PHE A 118 22.87 -4.26 0.64
C PHE A 118 24.11 -3.35 0.79
N LEU A 119 24.20 -2.27 0.00
CA LEU A 119 25.29 -1.30 -0.01
C LEU A 119 24.73 0.14 0.08
N GLY A 120 25.61 1.08 0.37
CA GLY A 120 25.29 2.51 0.40
C GLY A 120 24.25 2.85 1.47
N ASP A 121 23.11 3.41 1.04
CA ASP A 121 22.00 3.85 1.90
C ASP A 121 20.97 2.74 2.21
N ALA A 122 21.30 1.48 1.90
CA ALA A 122 20.36 0.36 2.04
C ALA A 122 19.77 0.23 3.44
N TRP A 123 20.57 0.46 4.48
CA TRP A 123 20.11 0.43 5.86
C TRP A 123 19.13 1.56 6.18
N GLN A 124 19.47 2.79 5.82
CA GLN A 124 18.61 3.95 6.02
C GLN A 124 17.30 3.82 5.25
N ARG A 125 17.37 3.26 4.05
CA ARG A 125 16.18 2.95 3.25
C ARG A 125 15.30 1.90 3.93
N ALA A 126 15.89 0.82 4.46
CA ALA A 126 15.14 -0.20 5.19
C ALA A 126 14.46 0.40 6.43
N SER A 127 15.14 1.23 7.21
CA SER A 127 14.59 1.92 8.38
C SER A 127 13.42 2.84 8.00
N ALA A 128 13.56 3.64 6.95
CA ALA A 128 12.49 4.52 6.48
C ALA A 128 11.27 3.75 5.95
N LEU A 129 11.48 2.58 5.35
CA LEU A 129 10.39 1.71 4.91
C LEU A 129 9.65 1.07 6.09
N MET A 130 10.37 0.70 7.16
CA MET A 130 9.76 0.24 8.41
C MET A 130 8.88 1.32 9.03
N GLU A 131 9.39 2.55 9.16
CA GLU A 131 8.61 3.69 9.65
C GLU A 131 7.36 3.99 8.79
N ALA A 132 7.44 3.72 7.49
CA ALA A 132 6.32 3.84 6.55
C ALA A 132 5.33 2.66 6.63
N GLY A 133 5.60 1.61 7.40
CA GLY A 133 4.72 0.46 7.62
C GLY A 133 4.80 -0.60 6.52
N VAL A 134 5.99 -0.88 5.98
CA VAL A 134 6.20 -1.98 5.03
C VAL A 134 6.00 -3.34 5.72
N ASP A 135 5.38 -4.29 5.02
CA ASP A 135 5.18 -5.65 5.53
C ASP A 135 6.36 -6.58 5.23
N VAL A 136 7.03 -6.35 4.09
CA VAL A 136 8.10 -7.23 3.60
C VAL A 136 9.25 -6.39 3.04
N LEU A 137 10.47 -6.68 3.47
CA LEU A 137 11.68 -6.16 2.84
C LEU A 137 12.30 -7.20 1.92
N VAL A 138 12.68 -6.78 0.71
CA VAL A 138 13.30 -7.65 -0.28
C VAL A 138 14.75 -7.21 -0.47
N VAL A 139 15.70 -8.00 0.03
CA VAL A 139 17.13 -7.80 -0.26
C VAL A 139 17.39 -8.37 -1.65
N ASP A 140 17.26 -7.51 -2.66
CA ASP A 140 17.31 -7.88 -4.08
C ASP A 140 18.70 -7.61 -4.66
N THR A 141 19.31 -8.64 -5.19
CA THR A 141 20.68 -8.60 -5.73
C THR A 141 20.82 -9.50 -6.96
N ALA A 142 21.78 -9.18 -7.83
CA ALA A 142 22.14 -10.01 -8.98
C ALA A 142 22.81 -11.34 -8.57
N ASN A 143 23.39 -11.39 -7.35
CA ASN A 143 23.95 -12.60 -6.77
C ASN A 143 23.68 -12.63 -5.25
N GLY A 144 22.64 -13.31 -4.87
CA GLY A 144 22.21 -13.41 -3.47
C GLY A 144 23.19 -14.14 -2.56
N GLU A 145 24.09 -14.95 -3.10
CA GLU A 145 25.15 -15.65 -2.35
C GLU A 145 26.33 -14.72 -2.00
N ALA A 146 26.30 -13.46 -2.46
CA ALA A 146 27.30 -12.48 -2.09
C ALA A 146 27.29 -12.21 -0.57
N ARG A 147 28.46 -12.27 0.06
CA ARG A 147 28.61 -12.13 1.52
C ARG A 147 27.90 -10.91 2.08
N LEU A 148 28.07 -9.75 1.45
CA LEU A 148 27.44 -8.51 1.92
C LEU A 148 25.92 -8.54 1.87
N ALA A 149 25.31 -9.30 0.94
CA ALA A 149 23.87 -9.50 0.89
C ALA A 149 23.39 -10.39 2.06
N LEU A 150 24.12 -11.46 2.35
CA LEU A 150 23.85 -12.35 3.50
C LEU A 150 24.02 -11.59 4.82
N ASP A 151 25.09 -10.81 4.96
CA ASP A 151 25.33 -9.97 6.12
C ASP A 151 24.18 -8.95 6.34
N MET A 152 23.65 -8.36 5.26
CA MET A 152 22.52 -7.44 5.34
C MET A 152 21.24 -8.15 5.83
N ILE A 153 20.93 -9.34 5.31
CA ILE A 153 19.78 -10.15 5.76
C ILE A 153 19.94 -10.49 7.24
N SER A 154 21.10 -11.00 7.62
CA SER A 154 21.38 -11.37 9.01
C SER A 154 21.24 -10.16 9.94
N ARG A 155 21.75 -8.99 9.55
CA ARG A 155 21.63 -7.76 10.32
C ARG A 155 20.17 -7.33 10.49
N LEU A 156 19.37 -7.36 9.42
CA LEU A 156 17.93 -7.03 9.49
C LEU A 156 17.18 -7.97 10.44
N LYS A 157 17.50 -9.26 10.41
CA LYS A 157 16.82 -10.28 11.25
C LYS A 157 17.20 -10.21 12.73
N HIS A 158 18.36 -9.68 13.07
CA HIS A 158 18.82 -9.60 14.45
C HIS A 158 18.63 -8.21 15.09
N ASP A 159 18.17 -7.23 14.35
CA ASP A 159 17.90 -5.89 14.88
C ASP A 159 16.41 -5.76 15.22
N SER A 160 16.13 -5.49 16.50
CA SER A 160 14.77 -5.36 17.02
C SER A 160 13.94 -4.25 16.37
N ALA A 161 14.58 -3.29 15.70
CA ALA A 161 13.87 -2.27 14.92
C ALA A 161 13.10 -2.86 13.72
N PHE A 162 13.42 -4.09 13.32
CA PHE A 162 12.78 -4.81 12.22
C PHE A 162 11.94 -6.00 12.69
N ASP A 163 11.63 -6.09 13.97
CA ASP A 163 10.76 -7.14 14.51
C ASP A 163 9.39 -7.10 13.80
N GLY A 164 8.90 -8.27 13.42
CA GLY A 164 7.61 -8.43 12.74
C GLY A 164 7.63 -8.26 11.22
N VAL A 165 8.72 -7.74 10.63
CA VAL A 165 8.89 -7.64 9.17
C VAL A 165 9.43 -8.95 8.61
N GLN A 166 8.89 -9.35 7.44
CA GLN A 166 9.39 -10.52 6.72
C GLN A 166 10.53 -10.10 5.77
N ILE A 167 11.59 -10.91 5.69
CA ILE A 167 12.74 -10.66 4.84
C ILE A 167 12.79 -11.68 3.71
N ILE A 168 12.71 -11.21 2.47
CA ILE A 168 12.96 -12.02 1.27
C ILE A 168 14.38 -11.74 0.80
N GLY A 169 15.18 -12.78 0.61
CA GLY A 169 16.55 -12.67 0.07
C GLY A 169 16.66 -13.26 -1.32
N GLY A 170 17.46 -12.67 -2.19
CA GLY A 170 17.75 -13.20 -3.52
C GLY A 170 18.49 -12.23 -4.44
N ASN A 171 18.67 -12.60 -5.70
CA ASN A 171 18.28 -13.88 -6.30
C ASN A 171 19.38 -14.93 -6.14
N VAL A 172 18.97 -16.16 -6.04
CA VAL A 172 19.87 -17.32 -6.03
C VAL A 172 19.54 -18.26 -7.19
N GLY A 173 20.56 -18.97 -7.70
CA GLY A 173 20.40 -19.95 -8.77
C GLY A 173 20.87 -21.35 -8.38
N THR A 174 21.35 -21.54 -7.14
CA THR A 174 21.95 -22.78 -6.65
C THR A 174 21.33 -23.20 -5.34
N ARG A 175 21.47 -24.49 -5.01
CA ARG A 175 21.09 -25.04 -3.69
C ARG A 175 21.90 -24.38 -2.56
N SER A 176 23.22 -24.21 -2.76
CA SER A 176 24.09 -23.56 -1.77
C SER A 176 23.67 -22.14 -1.48
N GLY A 177 23.33 -21.37 -2.53
CA GLY A 177 22.83 -20.00 -2.37
C GLY A 177 21.50 -19.93 -1.62
N ALA A 178 20.58 -20.82 -1.91
CA ALA A 178 19.30 -20.91 -1.16
C ALA A 178 19.55 -21.24 0.30
N GLN A 179 20.43 -22.20 0.59
CA GLN A 179 20.79 -22.58 1.95
C GLN A 179 21.44 -21.43 2.71
N ALA A 180 22.39 -20.73 2.09
CA ALA A 180 23.05 -19.58 2.70
C ALA A 180 22.05 -18.45 3.06
N MET A 181 21.03 -18.22 2.22
CA MET A 181 19.95 -17.25 2.50
C MET A 181 19.13 -17.66 3.72
N ILE A 182 18.77 -18.94 3.82
CA ILE A 182 18.02 -19.49 4.98
C ILE A 182 18.86 -19.38 6.26
N GLU A 183 20.14 -19.73 6.19
CA GLU A 183 21.08 -19.62 7.32
C GLU A 183 21.30 -18.16 7.76
N ALA A 184 21.26 -17.22 6.82
CA ALA A 184 21.30 -15.79 7.13
C ALA A 184 19.98 -15.27 7.79
N GLY A 185 18.92 -16.09 7.79
CA GLY A 185 17.66 -15.80 8.44
C GLY A 185 16.55 -15.27 7.50
N ALA A 186 16.69 -15.39 6.18
CA ALA A 186 15.62 -15.01 5.26
C ALA A 186 14.36 -15.85 5.49
N ASP A 187 13.19 -15.19 5.53
CA ASP A 187 11.88 -15.84 5.67
C ASP A 187 11.43 -16.47 4.34
N ALA A 188 11.93 -15.94 3.22
CA ALA A 188 11.72 -16.51 1.90
C ALA A 188 12.94 -16.26 0.99
N VAL A 189 13.10 -17.13 0.00
CA VAL A 189 14.21 -17.07 -0.97
C VAL A 189 13.66 -16.84 -2.36
N LYS A 190 14.16 -15.80 -3.03
CA LYS A 190 13.82 -15.48 -4.42
C LYS A 190 14.80 -16.23 -5.34
N VAL A 191 14.28 -17.23 -6.05
CA VAL A 191 15.05 -18.11 -6.91
C VAL A 191 14.94 -17.69 -8.37
N GLY A 192 16.10 -17.72 -9.08
CA GLY A 192 16.21 -17.46 -10.51
C GLY A 192 17.16 -16.33 -10.84
N ILE A 193 18.25 -16.66 -11.54
CA ILE A 193 19.23 -15.70 -12.07
C ILE A 193 19.47 -16.07 -13.53
N GLY A 194 19.23 -15.14 -14.46
CA GLY A 194 19.59 -15.30 -15.85
C GLY A 194 18.61 -16.03 -16.76
N PRO A 195 17.41 -16.52 -16.35
CA PRO A 195 16.51 -17.23 -17.26
C PRO A 195 15.71 -16.29 -18.18
N GLY A 196 15.67 -14.99 -17.91
CA GLY A 196 14.97 -14.03 -18.74
C GLY A 196 15.59 -13.89 -20.12
N SER A 197 14.78 -13.80 -21.19
CA SER A 197 15.24 -13.70 -22.58
C SER A 197 16.12 -12.47 -22.84
N ILE A 198 15.97 -11.43 -22.05
CA ILE A 198 16.75 -10.17 -22.12
C ILE A 198 17.82 -10.08 -21.05
N CYS A 199 17.99 -11.10 -20.20
CA CYS A 199 18.91 -11.05 -19.08
C CYS A 199 20.37 -11.22 -19.53
N THR A 200 21.20 -10.24 -19.23
CA THR A 200 22.64 -10.25 -19.55
C THR A 200 23.52 -10.65 -18.36
N THR A 201 22.96 -10.92 -17.19
CA THR A 201 23.70 -11.21 -15.96
C THR A 201 24.69 -12.36 -16.12
N ARG A 202 24.30 -13.44 -16.83
CA ARG A 202 25.17 -14.58 -17.10
C ARG A 202 26.42 -14.21 -17.91
N ILE A 203 26.27 -13.27 -18.86
CA ILE A 203 27.35 -12.84 -19.74
C ILE A 203 28.23 -11.80 -19.03
N VAL A 204 27.63 -10.84 -18.34
CA VAL A 204 28.35 -9.70 -17.75
C VAL A 204 28.98 -10.07 -16.40
N ALA A 205 28.23 -10.79 -15.54
CA ALA A 205 28.64 -11.11 -14.18
C ALA A 205 29.10 -12.57 -14.00
N GLY A 206 28.92 -13.42 -14.99
CA GLY A 206 29.23 -14.86 -14.89
C GLY A 206 28.35 -15.62 -13.90
N VAL A 207 27.21 -15.06 -13.53
CA VAL A 207 26.29 -15.60 -12.53
C VAL A 207 24.95 -15.91 -13.15
N GLY A 208 24.39 -17.09 -12.83
CA GLY A 208 23.06 -17.47 -13.26
C GLY A 208 22.97 -18.85 -13.91
N VAL A 209 21.74 -19.31 -14.05
CA VAL A 209 21.40 -20.59 -14.64
C VAL A 209 20.36 -20.33 -15.74
N PRO A 210 20.42 -21.06 -16.89
CA PRO A 210 19.46 -20.90 -17.97
C PRO A 210 18.04 -21.34 -17.58
#